data_fb5289cf22d98929afdbd2a64fb4d42f
#
_entry.id   fb5289cf22d98929afdbd2a64fb4d42f
#
_cell.length_a   1.000
_cell.length_b   1.000
_cell.length_c   1.000
_cell.angle_alpha   90.00
_cell.angle_beta   90.00
_cell.angle_gamma   90.00
#
_symmetry.space_group_name_H-M   'P 1'
#
loop_
_entity.id
_entity.type
_entity.pdbx_description
1 polymer ?
#
loop_
_entity_poly.entity_id
_entity_poly.type
_entity_poly.pdbx_seq_one_letter_code
_entity_poly.pdbx_strand_id
1 'polypeptide(L)'
;MKGSETMAKGLDAKVTVKGPLAEILGKKQVARKAILKGLWHGKNGIHALELQGEEGDSVKSKGRTYVNGQVIHCGDDPRWKKLCGGKSKVAMTEVLKMAYKYVE
;
A
#
# COMPACT_ATOMS: atom_id res chain seq x y z
N MET A 1 31.07 8.07 -1.82
CA MET A 1 30.01 8.40 -1.47
C MET A 1 29.01 8.74 -2.51
N LYS A 2 29.31 9.56 -3.40
CA LYS A 2 28.35 9.91 -4.44
C LYS A 2 28.02 8.76 -5.35
N GLY A 3 28.96 7.89 -5.60
CA GLY A 3 28.69 6.73 -6.40
C GLY A 3 27.57 5.88 -5.84
N SER A 4 27.50 5.77 -4.51
CA SER A 4 26.45 4.96 -3.93
C SER A 4 25.07 5.61 -4.10
N GLU A 5 25.00 6.93 -4.17
CA GLU A 5 23.75 7.59 -4.44
C GLU A 5 23.25 7.27 -5.83
N THR A 6 24.18 7.25 -6.80
CA THR A 6 23.84 6.88 -8.16
C THR A 6 23.35 5.44 -8.21
N MET A 7 23.99 4.57 -7.45
CA MET A 7 23.60 3.16 -7.41
C MET A 7 22.28 2.93 -6.70
N ALA A 8 21.84 3.91 -5.92
CA ALA A 8 20.59 3.78 -5.19
C ALA A 8 19.36 4.06 -6.04
N LYS A 9 19.51 4.32 -7.31
CA LYS A 9 18.38 4.53 -8.19
C LYS A 9 17.49 3.30 -8.21
N GLY A 10 16.22 3.49 -8.47
CA GLY A 10 15.28 2.38 -8.48
C GLY A 10 14.77 2.08 -7.09
N LEU A 11 14.94 0.85 -6.65
CA LEU A 11 14.34 0.40 -5.39
C LEU A 11 14.87 1.11 -4.15
N ASP A 12 16.13 1.49 -4.16
CA ASP A 12 16.73 2.15 -3.01
C ASP A 12 16.60 3.66 -3.03
N ALA A 13 16.13 4.23 -4.13
CA ALA A 13 15.94 5.67 -4.23
C ALA A 13 14.81 6.10 -3.32
N LYS A 14 15.04 7.19 -2.59
CA LYS A 14 13.99 7.74 -1.74
C LYS A 14 13.02 8.55 -2.56
N VAL A 15 11.75 8.41 -2.24
CA VAL A 15 10.68 9.16 -2.88
C VAL A 15 9.87 9.87 -1.82
N THR A 16 9.21 10.94 -2.20
CA THR A 16 8.32 11.67 -1.30
C THR A 16 6.93 11.09 -1.41
N VAL A 17 6.33 10.79 -0.27
CA VAL A 17 4.96 10.30 -0.20
C VAL A 17 4.09 11.32 0.51
N LYS A 18 2.81 11.34 0.18
CA LYS A 18 1.88 12.32 0.72
C LYS A 18 0.52 11.70 1.02
N GLY A 19 -0.34 12.49 1.65
CA GLY A 19 -1.71 12.07 1.93
C GLY A 19 -1.80 10.81 2.78
N PRO A 20 -2.78 9.96 2.48
CA PRO A 20 -2.97 8.75 3.27
C PRO A 20 -1.78 7.79 3.25
N LEU A 21 -1.00 7.80 2.17
CA LEU A 21 0.18 6.94 2.11
C LEU A 21 1.22 7.37 3.15
N ALA A 22 1.45 8.67 3.29
CA ALA A 22 2.38 9.18 4.30
C ALA A 22 1.88 8.85 5.70
N GLU A 23 0.58 8.89 5.92
CA GLU A 23 0.00 8.55 7.22
C GLU A 23 0.20 7.07 7.55
N ILE A 24 -0.01 6.20 6.58
CA ILE A 24 0.18 4.77 6.77
C ILE A 24 1.65 4.44 7.04
N LEU A 25 2.55 5.02 6.28
CA LEU A 25 3.98 4.74 6.40
C LEU A 25 4.61 5.50 7.58
N GLY A 26 3.96 6.55 8.04
CA GLY A 26 4.48 7.36 9.15
C GLY A 26 5.69 8.21 8.79
N LYS A 27 5.93 8.41 7.50
CA LYS A 27 7.08 9.17 6.99
C LYS A 27 6.69 9.87 5.70
N LYS A 28 7.39 10.96 5.40
CA LYS A 28 7.17 11.68 4.16
C LYS A 28 8.15 11.27 3.07
N GLN A 29 9.27 10.70 3.45
CA GLN A 29 10.27 10.19 2.50
C GLN A 29 10.65 8.78 2.87
N VAL A 30 10.60 7.89 1.91
CA VAL A 30 10.91 6.48 2.12
C VAL A 30 11.61 5.94 0.87
N ALA A 31 12.36 4.88 1.05
CA ALA A 31 12.91 4.17 -0.10
C ALA A 31 11.74 3.52 -0.86
N ARG A 32 11.84 3.50 -2.18
CA ARG A 32 10.78 2.95 -3.00
C ARG A 32 10.42 1.52 -2.60
N LYS A 33 11.41 0.71 -2.29
CA LYS A 33 11.17 -0.67 -1.86
C LYS A 33 10.45 -0.75 -0.51
N ALA A 34 10.60 0.27 0.32
CA ALA A 34 9.97 0.28 1.63
C ALA A 34 8.47 0.56 1.57
N ILE A 35 7.97 1.05 0.44
CA ILE A 35 6.55 1.33 0.29
C ILE A 35 5.75 0.04 0.40
N LEU A 36 6.08 -0.96 -0.41
CA LEU A 36 5.36 -2.23 -0.39
C LEU A 36 5.51 -2.91 0.97
N LYS A 37 6.72 -2.93 1.49
CA LYS A 37 6.98 -3.54 2.79
C LYS A 37 6.17 -2.85 3.89
N GLY A 38 6.11 -1.52 3.87
CA GLY A 38 5.34 -0.77 4.86
C GLY A 38 3.85 -0.98 4.74
N LEU A 39 3.35 -1.14 3.51
CA LEU A 39 1.93 -1.40 3.29
C LEU A 39 1.50 -2.76 3.82
N TRP A 40 2.36 -3.77 3.72
CA TRP A 40 2.05 -5.12 4.17
C TRP A 40 2.51 -5.42 5.59
N HIS A 41 3.71 -5.04 5.94
CA HIS A 41 4.33 -5.43 7.21
C HIS A 41 4.65 -4.28 8.14
N GLY A 42 4.29 -3.06 7.77
CA GLY A 42 4.55 -1.90 8.60
C GLY A 42 3.59 -1.82 9.79
N LYS A 43 3.85 -0.85 10.65
CA LYS A 43 3.08 -0.61 11.85
C LYS A 43 1.59 -0.38 11.57
N ASN A 44 1.29 0.28 10.48
CA ASN A 44 -0.09 0.54 10.06
C ASN A 44 -0.40 -0.19 8.75
N GLY A 45 0.28 -1.30 8.53
CA GLY A 45 0.12 -2.08 7.32
C GLY A 45 -1.01 -3.10 7.41
N ILE A 46 -1.20 -3.84 6.33
CA ILE A 46 -2.29 -4.80 6.22
C ILE A 46 -2.24 -5.86 7.32
N HIS A 47 -1.07 -6.40 7.60
CA HIS A 47 -0.93 -7.45 8.62
C HIS A 47 -1.16 -6.91 10.03
N ALA A 48 -0.59 -5.75 10.34
CA ALA A 48 -0.71 -5.17 11.67
C ALA A 48 -2.14 -4.77 11.99
N LEU A 49 -2.88 -4.29 11.00
CA LEU A 49 -4.27 -3.85 11.18
C LEU A 49 -5.27 -4.95 10.84
N GLU A 50 -4.78 -6.13 10.46
CA GLU A 50 -5.63 -7.27 10.12
C GLU A 50 -6.66 -6.94 9.03
N LEU A 51 -6.20 -6.28 7.98
CA LEU A 51 -7.06 -5.86 6.87
C LEU A 51 -7.22 -6.94 5.80
N GLN A 52 -6.48 -8.01 5.90
CA GLN A 52 -6.55 -9.09 4.91
C GLN A 52 -7.89 -9.82 5.02
N GLY A 53 -8.51 -10.10 3.89
CA GLY A 53 -9.81 -10.71 3.86
C GLY A 53 -9.83 -12.14 4.38
N GLU A 54 -11.04 -12.60 4.67
CA GLU A 54 -11.28 -13.93 5.22
C GLU A 54 -12.04 -14.77 4.21
N GLU A 55 -12.26 -16.03 4.55
CA GLU A 55 -13.01 -16.94 3.70
C GLU A 55 -14.38 -16.35 3.38
N GLY A 56 -14.75 -16.35 2.10
CA GLY A 56 -16.01 -15.80 1.64
C GLY A 56 -15.91 -14.39 1.07
N ASP A 57 -14.80 -13.69 1.33
CA ASP A 57 -14.60 -12.37 0.75
C ASP A 57 -14.28 -12.49 -0.73
N SER A 58 -14.79 -11.56 -1.53
CA SER A 58 -14.46 -11.51 -2.95
C SER A 58 -14.60 -10.09 -3.49
N VAL A 59 -13.75 -9.73 -4.44
CA VAL A 59 -13.83 -8.48 -5.18
C VAL A 59 -13.41 -8.74 -6.62
N LYS A 60 -13.95 -7.97 -7.54
CA LYS A 60 -13.55 -8.04 -8.93
C LYS A 60 -12.66 -6.86 -9.29
N SER A 61 -11.63 -7.13 -10.05
CA SER A 61 -10.75 -6.09 -10.55
C SER A 61 -10.25 -6.48 -11.93
N LYS A 62 -10.51 -5.64 -12.90
CA LYS A 62 -10.07 -5.85 -14.30
C LYS A 62 -10.45 -7.22 -14.84
N GLY A 63 -11.67 -7.65 -14.57
CA GLY A 63 -12.18 -8.91 -15.11
C GLY A 63 -11.73 -10.15 -14.35
N ARG A 64 -10.96 -9.99 -13.28
CA ARG A 64 -10.54 -11.10 -12.42
C ARG A 64 -11.25 -11.00 -11.08
N THR A 65 -11.52 -12.17 -10.50
CA THR A 65 -12.09 -12.24 -9.17
C THR A 65 -11.00 -12.60 -8.18
N TYR A 66 -10.88 -11.81 -7.13
CA TYR A 66 -9.94 -12.05 -6.03
C TYR A 66 -10.76 -12.47 -4.82
N VAL A 67 -10.30 -13.49 -4.12
CA VAL A 67 -11.07 -14.07 -3.02
C VAL A 67 -10.21 -14.23 -1.76
N ASN A 68 -10.89 -14.34 -0.62
CA ASN A 68 -10.26 -14.63 0.65
C ASN A 68 -9.12 -13.66 0.98
N GLY A 69 -7.93 -14.15 1.25
CA GLY A 69 -6.78 -13.34 1.61
C GLY A 69 -6.27 -12.40 0.52
N GLN A 70 -6.79 -12.51 -0.69
CA GLN A 70 -6.45 -11.60 -1.78
C GLN A 70 -7.30 -10.32 -1.74
N VAL A 71 -8.28 -10.27 -0.85
CA VAL A 71 -9.14 -9.10 -0.66
C VAL A 71 -8.59 -8.30 0.51
N ILE A 72 -8.56 -6.98 0.38
CA ILE A 72 -8.07 -6.10 1.43
C ILE A 72 -9.22 -5.22 1.92
N HIS A 73 -9.48 -5.25 3.21
CA HIS A 73 -10.56 -4.50 3.83
C HIS A 73 -10.13 -3.08 4.17
N CYS A 74 -9.97 -2.27 3.14
CA CYS A 74 -9.53 -0.88 3.30
C CYS A 74 -10.48 -0.05 4.17
N GLY A 75 -11.75 -0.37 4.15
CA GLY A 75 -12.74 0.40 4.88
C GLY A 75 -12.64 0.29 6.39
N ASP A 76 -11.87 -0.66 6.90
CA ASP A 76 -11.74 -0.87 8.33
C ASP A 76 -10.77 0.11 9.00
N ASP A 77 -10.02 0.89 8.23
CA ASP A 77 -9.09 1.89 8.75
C ASP A 77 -9.25 3.18 7.96
N PRO A 78 -9.40 4.32 8.63
CA PRO A 78 -9.62 5.59 7.92
C PRO A 78 -8.52 5.96 6.93
N ARG A 79 -7.28 5.65 7.27
CA ARG A 79 -6.15 5.97 6.39
C ARG A 79 -6.20 5.11 5.13
N TRP A 80 -6.49 3.84 5.29
CA TRP A 80 -6.60 2.92 4.17
C TRP A 80 -7.82 3.23 3.32
N LYS A 81 -8.92 3.63 3.95
CA LYS A 81 -10.12 4.01 3.23
C LYS A 81 -9.83 5.20 2.32
N LYS A 82 -9.10 6.19 2.81
CA LYS A 82 -8.69 7.34 2.01
C LYS A 82 -7.77 6.92 0.87
N LEU A 83 -6.84 6.02 1.16
CA LEU A 83 -5.91 5.53 0.14
C LEU A 83 -6.66 4.87 -1.01
N CYS A 84 -7.70 4.14 -0.69
CA CYS A 84 -8.49 3.40 -1.66
C CYS A 84 -9.65 4.18 -2.24
N GLY A 85 -9.68 5.48 -2.05
CA GLY A 85 -10.72 6.33 -2.62
C GLY A 85 -12.10 6.11 -2.04
N GLY A 86 -12.19 5.67 -0.80
CA GLY A 86 -13.47 5.44 -0.12
C GLY A 86 -14.03 4.04 -0.27
N LYS A 87 -13.33 3.15 -0.96
CA LYS A 87 -13.80 1.78 -1.12
C LYS A 87 -13.62 0.99 0.17
N SER A 88 -14.53 0.07 0.43
CA SER A 88 -14.45 -0.77 1.62
C SER A 88 -13.55 -1.99 1.40
N LYS A 89 -13.50 -2.51 0.19
CA LYS A 89 -12.68 -3.67 -0.16
C LYS A 89 -12.01 -3.45 -1.51
N VAL A 90 -10.78 -3.91 -1.65
CA VAL A 90 -10.06 -3.86 -2.92
C VAL A 90 -9.27 -5.15 -3.10
N ALA A 91 -8.90 -5.45 -4.34
CA ALA A 91 -8.02 -6.57 -4.61
C ALA A 91 -6.61 -6.21 -4.17
N MET A 92 -5.86 -7.20 -3.68
CA MET A 92 -4.49 -6.97 -3.23
C MET A 92 -3.61 -6.33 -4.30
N THR A 93 -3.87 -6.64 -5.56
CA THR A 93 -3.09 -6.08 -6.66
C THR A 93 -3.33 -4.60 -6.87
N GLU A 94 -4.45 -4.07 -6.35
CA GLU A 94 -4.77 -2.64 -6.48
C GLU A 94 -4.12 -1.79 -5.40
N VAL A 95 -3.69 -2.41 -4.32
CA VAL A 95 -3.11 -1.67 -3.18
C VAL A 95 -1.91 -0.84 -3.58
N LEU A 96 -0.93 -1.47 -4.20
CA LEU A 96 0.29 -0.76 -4.60
C LEU A 96 0.01 0.30 -5.65
N LYS A 97 -0.87 -0.02 -6.58
CA LYS A 97 -1.27 0.90 -7.65
C LYS A 97 -1.88 2.18 -7.06
N MET A 98 -2.79 2.01 -6.10
CA MET A 98 -3.41 3.17 -5.45
C MET A 98 -2.41 3.94 -4.60
N ALA A 99 -1.49 3.24 -3.95
CA ALA A 99 -0.47 3.88 -3.15
C ALA A 99 0.42 4.78 -4.01
N TYR A 100 0.78 4.35 -5.20
CA TYR A 100 1.65 5.15 -6.06
C TYR A 100 1.02 6.46 -6.53
N LYS A 101 -0.28 6.62 -6.40
CA LYS A 101 -0.91 7.91 -6.68
C LYS A 101 -0.46 9.00 -5.71
N TYR A 102 0.06 8.59 -4.56
CA TYR A 102 0.54 9.51 -3.52
C TYR A 102 2.05 9.55 -3.42
N VAL A 103 2.73 9.07 -4.45
CA VAL A 103 4.18 9.13 -4.56
C VAL A 103 4.52 10.26 -5.54
N GLU A 104 5.41 11.13 -5.13
CA GLU A 104 5.87 12.23 -6.00
C GLU A 104 7.18 11.89 -6.67
#